data_1625fdef3b68c6e62d10f1275ae7714d
#
_entry.id   1625fdef3b68c6e62d10f1275ae7714d
#
_cell.length_a   1.000
_cell.length_b   1.000
_cell.length_c   1.000
_cell.angle_alpha   90.00
_cell.angle_beta   90.00
_cell.angle_gamma   90.00
#
_symmetry.space_group_name_H-M   'P 1'
#
loop_
_entity.id
_entity.type
_entity.pdbx_description
1 polymer ?
#
loop_
_entity_poly.entity_id
_entity_poly.type
_entity_poly.pdbx_seq_one_letter_code
_entity_poly.pdbx_strand_id
1 'polypeptide(L)'
;MLSMYMPPLRLAGSMALIAAMVFALGACSGSAGATASTSVAAPAAPSIAASAPAVSPSTAAVLTSPAASFTPGTKAAPRLIHIDANDQLQFVPNSVVIAQGETVTFEITNVGTLEHEFMVGPAQATFADKAPTEIAGIKGGQTKTVTYTFKGPAPFAFACHAEGHFEHGMLGLIQIAG
;
A
#
# COMPACT_ATOMS: atom_id res chain seq x y z
N MET A 1 -49.77 29.00 -4.02
CA MET A 1 -50.13 27.65 -4.48
C MET A 1 -48.83 26.89 -4.73
N LEU A 2 -48.39 26.13 -3.70
CA LEU A 2 -47.19 25.26 -3.83
C LEU A 2 -47.67 23.88 -4.28
N SER A 3 -47.20 23.43 -5.43
CA SER A 3 -47.41 22.06 -5.90
C SER A 3 -46.20 21.22 -5.51
N MET A 4 -46.36 20.36 -4.50
CA MET A 4 -45.40 19.35 -4.14
C MET A 4 -45.52 18.15 -5.07
N TYR A 5 -44.49 17.91 -5.89
CA TYR A 5 -44.36 16.69 -6.72
C TYR A 5 -43.52 15.67 -6.01
N MET A 6 -44.14 14.59 -5.53
CA MET A 6 -43.46 13.40 -4.99
C MET A 6 -43.30 12.38 -6.09
N PRO A 7 -42.09 11.84 -6.34
CA PRO A 7 -41.90 10.66 -7.19
C PRO A 7 -42.23 9.35 -6.49
N PRO A 8 -42.72 8.32 -7.21
CA PRO A 8 -43.09 7.02 -6.60
C PRO A 8 -41.92 6.15 -6.24
N LEU A 9 -42.02 5.56 -5.06
CA LEU A 9 -41.12 4.54 -4.50
C LEU A 9 -41.26 3.24 -5.31
N ARG A 10 -40.21 2.80 -6.01
CA ARG A 10 -40.18 1.49 -6.67
C ARG A 10 -39.54 0.47 -5.74
N LEU A 11 -40.38 -0.41 -5.19
CA LEU A 11 -39.98 -1.67 -4.57
C LEU A 11 -39.58 -2.64 -5.69
N ALA A 12 -38.32 -3.05 -5.74
CA ALA A 12 -37.86 -4.18 -6.53
C ALA A 12 -37.50 -5.32 -5.59
N GLY A 13 -38.28 -6.41 -5.66
CA GLY A 13 -38.08 -7.61 -4.87
C GLY A 13 -36.89 -8.41 -5.38
N SER A 14 -36.07 -8.87 -4.46
CA SER A 14 -34.99 -9.80 -4.72
C SER A 14 -35.44 -11.22 -4.44
N MET A 15 -35.48 -12.06 -5.46
CA MET A 15 -35.59 -13.51 -5.32
C MET A 15 -34.20 -14.09 -5.05
N ALA A 16 -34.05 -14.70 -3.89
CA ALA A 16 -32.89 -15.50 -3.52
C ALA A 16 -32.98 -16.89 -4.17
N LEU A 17 -31.98 -17.26 -4.95
CA LEU A 17 -31.76 -18.64 -5.38
C LEU A 17 -30.70 -19.26 -4.49
N ILE A 18 -31.12 -20.21 -3.64
CA ILE A 18 -30.23 -21.07 -2.85
C ILE A 18 -29.90 -22.29 -3.71
N ALA A 19 -28.65 -22.42 -4.14
CA ALA A 19 -28.12 -23.64 -4.73
C ALA A 19 -27.36 -24.43 -3.67
N ALA A 20 -27.93 -25.53 -3.22
CA ALA A 20 -27.29 -26.51 -2.34
C ALA A 20 -26.32 -27.37 -3.16
N MET A 21 -25.04 -27.34 -2.87
CA MET A 21 -24.05 -28.29 -3.39
C MET A 21 -23.76 -29.36 -2.33
N VAL A 22 -24.17 -30.57 -2.64
CA VAL A 22 -23.88 -31.80 -1.89
C VAL A 22 -22.46 -32.24 -2.22
N PHE A 23 -21.56 -32.29 -1.22
CA PHE A 23 -20.26 -32.92 -1.36
C PHE A 23 -20.31 -34.38 -0.90
N ALA A 24 -20.04 -35.29 -1.85
CA ALA A 24 -19.91 -36.72 -1.59
C ALA A 24 -18.53 -37.00 -0.95
N LEU A 25 -18.58 -37.71 0.19
CA LEU A 25 -17.39 -38.32 0.80
C LEU A 25 -16.95 -39.55 -0.01
N GLY A 26 -15.75 -39.49 -0.57
CA GLY A 26 -15.03 -40.63 -1.10
C GLY A 26 -14.00 -41.13 -0.09
N ALA A 27 -14.30 -42.22 0.61
CA ALA A 27 -13.36 -42.97 1.40
C ALA A 27 -12.57 -43.91 0.47
N CYS A 28 -11.25 -43.87 0.48
CA CYS A 28 -10.38 -44.93 -0.03
C CYS A 28 -9.38 -45.34 1.03
N SER A 29 -9.63 -46.55 1.53
CA SER A 29 -8.80 -47.35 2.41
C SER A 29 -7.72 -48.09 1.58
N GLY A 30 -6.55 -48.32 2.15
CA GLY A 30 -5.54 -49.26 1.69
C GLY A 30 -4.13 -48.63 1.61
N SER A 31 -3.09 -49.14 2.12
CA SER A 31 -2.64 -50.46 2.54
C SER A 31 -1.27 -50.26 3.23
N ALA A 32 -1.04 -51.04 4.24
CA ALA A 32 0.26 -51.14 4.93
C ALA A 32 1.35 -51.71 4.00
N GLY A 33 2.53 -51.12 4.04
CA GLY A 33 3.75 -51.70 3.45
C GLY A 33 4.93 -51.37 4.38
N ALA A 34 5.38 -52.36 5.11
CA ALA A 34 6.49 -52.33 6.01
C ALA A 34 7.85 -52.45 5.29
N THR A 35 8.89 -52.06 6.02
CA THR A 35 10.31 -52.47 5.92
C THR A 35 11.18 -51.73 4.89
N ALA A 36 12.12 -50.92 5.39
CA ALA A 36 13.54 -51.27 5.47
C ALA A 36 14.33 -50.13 6.14
N SER A 37 14.83 -50.39 7.33
CA SER A 37 15.92 -49.62 7.94
C SER A 37 17.18 -49.77 7.10
N THR A 38 17.62 -48.66 6.49
CA THR A 38 19.04 -48.54 6.06
C THR A 38 19.65 -47.37 6.81
N SER A 39 20.44 -47.77 7.81
CA SER A 39 21.37 -46.90 8.53
C SER A 39 22.43 -46.42 7.52
N VAL A 40 22.41 -45.17 7.14
CA VAL A 40 23.49 -44.52 6.40
C VAL A 40 24.21 -43.62 7.37
N ALA A 41 25.48 -43.95 7.57
CA ALA A 41 26.43 -43.23 8.39
C ALA A 41 26.51 -41.75 7.99
N ALA A 42 26.45 -40.85 8.98
CA ALA A 42 26.68 -39.43 8.81
C ALA A 42 28.12 -39.17 8.39
N PRO A 43 28.41 -38.42 7.34
CA PRO A 43 29.75 -37.91 7.11
C PRO A 43 30.01 -36.73 8.09
N ALA A 44 31.19 -36.79 8.70
CA ALA A 44 31.74 -35.79 9.60
C ALA A 44 31.75 -34.42 8.94
N ALA A 45 31.15 -33.43 9.60
CA ALA A 45 31.24 -32.03 9.19
C ALA A 45 32.66 -31.50 9.38
N PRO A 46 33.25 -30.80 8.42
CA PRO A 46 34.48 -30.06 8.61
C PRO A 46 34.20 -28.84 9.52
N SER A 47 34.87 -28.80 10.66
CA SER A 47 34.92 -27.65 11.55
C SER A 47 35.68 -26.52 10.86
N ILE A 48 34.97 -25.60 10.23
CA ILE A 48 35.54 -24.33 9.79
C ILE A 48 35.46 -23.36 10.97
N ALA A 49 36.63 -23.07 11.54
CA ALA A 49 36.80 -21.97 12.47
C ALA A 49 36.45 -20.67 11.75
N ALA A 50 35.26 -20.15 12.01
CA ALA A 50 34.87 -18.83 11.57
C ALA A 50 35.59 -17.78 12.40
N SER A 51 36.67 -17.23 11.86
CA SER A 51 37.24 -15.98 12.36
C SER A 51 36.19 -14.89 12.08
N ALA A 52 35.48 -14.46 13.12
CA ALA A 52 34.62 -13.31 13.07
C ALA A 52 35.46 -12.05 12.76
N PRO A 53 35.18 -11.30 11.71
CA PRO A 53 35.74 -9.98 11.56
C PRO A 53 35.19 -9.09 12.68
N ALA A 54 36.07 -8.49 13.45
CA ALA A 54 35.74 -7.45 14.41
C ALA A 54 35.10 -6.29 13.64
N VAL A 55 33.79 -6.14 13.73
CA VAL A 55 33.08 -4.96 13.28
C VAL A 55 33.42 -3.82 14.25
N SER A 56 34.33 -2.97 13.85
CA SER A 56 34.52 -1.66 14.49
C SER A 56 33.17 -0.96 14.55
N PRO A 57 32.79 -0.30 15.67
CA PRO A 57 31.61 0.52 15.71
C PRO A 57 31.80 1.66 14.73
N SER A 58 31.18 1.53 13.57
CA SER A 58 31.01 2.65 12.64
C SER A 58 30.21 3.69 13.38
N THR A 59 30.84 4.79 13.69
CA THR A 59 30.22 6.01 14.19
C THR A 59 28.97 6.26 13.31
N ALA A 60 27.79 6.12 13.91
CA ALA A 60 26.55 6.46 13.26
C ALA A 60 26.69 7.92 12.80
N ALA A 61 26.96 8.09 11.50
CA ALA A 61 26.82 9.40 10.89
C ALA A 61 25.35 9.77 11.10
N VAL A 62 25.13 10.73 11.97
CA VAL A 62 23.86 11.44 12.04
C VAL A 62 23.63 11.99 10.64
N LEU A 63 22.80 11.29 9.87
CA LEU A 63 22.28 11.82 8.63
C LEU A 63 21.42 13.01 9.00
N THR A 64 22.05 14.16 9.12
CA THR A 64 21.34 15.43 9.04
C THR A 64 20.66 15.43 7.69
N SER A 65 19.36 15.09 7.69
CA SER A 65 18.51 15.28 6.54
C SER A 65 18.73 16.72 6.07
N PRO A 66 19.11 16.96 4.81
CA PRO A 66 19.21 18.32 4.34
C PRO A 66 17.85 18.95 4.56
N ALA A 67 17.81 20.07 5.30
CA ALA A 67 16.60 20.86 5.43
C ALA A 67 16.17 21.21 3.99
N ALA A 68 15.16 20.53 3.49
CA ALA A 68 14.65 20.79 2.16
C ALA A 68 14.08 22.19 2.17
N SER A 69 14.79 23.12 1.53
CA SER A 69 14.36 24.51 1.42
C SER A 69 13.21 24.60 0.42
N PHE A 70 11.99 24.47 0.90
CA PHE A 70 10.78 24.70 0.11
C PHE A 70 9.83 25.62 0.87
N THR A 71 8.94 26.29 0.15
CA THR A 71 7.86 27.07 0.77
C THR A 71 6.67 26.13 1.04
N PRO A 72 6.29 25.92 2.32
CA PRO A 72 5.15 25.07 2.65
C PRO A 72 3.85 25.59 2.05
N GLY A 73 3.04 24.70 1.52
CA GLY A 73 1.72 25.02 1.00
C GLY A 73 0.71 25.34 2.10
N THR A 74 -0.23 26.23 1.81
CA THR A 74 -1.34 26.60 2.68
C THR A 74 -2.68 26.16 2.09
N LYS A 75 -3.77 26.24 2.85
CA LYS A 75 -5.12 25.96 2.32
C LYS A 75 -5.49 26.85 1.13
N ALA A 76 -5.05 28.11 1.14
CA ALA A 76 -5.33 29.06 0.07
C ALA A 76 -4.41 28.90 -1.16
N ALA A 77 -3.21 28.38 -0.93
CA ALA A 77 -2.19 28.12 -1.95
C ALA A 77 -1.48 26.79 -1.63
N PRO A 78 -2.09 25.64 -1.93
CA PRO A 78 -1.46 24.34 -1.72
C PRO A 78 -0.19 24.20 -2.56
N ARG A 79 0.84 23.55 -2.02
CA ARG A 79 2.02 23.19 -2.81
C ARG A 79 1.68 22.01 -3.70
N LEU A 80 2.02 22.10 -4.97
CA LEU A 80 1.84 21.01 -5.93
C LEU A 80 3.00 20.03 -5.84
N ILE A 81 2.69 18.74 -5.78
CA ILE A 81 3.65 17.64 -5.86
C ILE A 81 3.17 16.67 -6.95
N HIS A 82 4.03 16.44 -7.94
CA HIS A 82 3.79 15.48 -9.00
C HIS A 82 4.27 14.10 -8.58
N ILE A 83 3.45 13.08 -8.88
CA ILE A 83 3.77 11.68 -8.63
C ILE A 83 3.32 10.87 -9.85
N ASP A 84 4.26 10.13 -10.43
CA ASP A 84 3.96 9.14 -11.46
C ASP A 84 3.61 7.79 -10.84
N ALA A 85 2.55 7.15 -11.32
CA ALA A 85 2.22 5.75 -11.04
C ALA A 85 2.53 4.93 -12.30
N ASN A 86 3.23 3.80 -12.15
CA ASN A 86 3.72 3.02 -13.28
C ASN A 86 3.40 1.52 -13.17
N ASP A 87 3.58 0.78 -14.28
CA ASP A 87 3.29 -0.66 -14.36
C ASP A 87 4.30 -1.54 -13.57
N GLN A 88 5.37 -0.97 -13.02
CA GLN A 88 6.25 -1.63 -12.06
C GLN A 88 5.69 -1.60 -10.63
N LEU A 89 4.44 -1.15 -10.47
CA LEU A 89 3.74 -0.98 -9.19
C LEU A 89 4.50 -0.04 -8.25
N GLN A 90 4.93 1.10 -8.78
CA GLN A 90 5.69 2.10 -8.05
C GLN A 90 5.09 3.48 -8.22
N PHE A 91 5.19 4.28 -7.17
CA PHE A 91 5.07 5.73 -7.24
C PHE A 91 6.45 6.36 -7.39
N VAL A 92 6.55 7.37 -8.24
CA VAL A 92 7.80 8.11 -8.48
C VAL A 92 7.54 9.62 -8.37
N PRO A 93 8.11 10.30 -7.34
CA PRO A 93 8.90 9.77 -6.24
C PRO A 93 8.05 8.94 -5.25
N ASN A 94 8.67 7.97 -4.57
CA ASN A 94 8.04 7.19 -3.50
C ASN A 94 8.36 7.74 -2.09
N SER A 95 8.99 8.89 -2.01
CA SER A 95 9.24 9.61 -0.77
C SER A 95 9.16 11.12 -1.01
N VAL A 96 8.44 11.82 -0.16
CA VAL A 96 8.28 13.27 -0.22
C VAL A 96 8.51 13.91 1.15
N VAL A 97 9.06 15.11 1.16
CA VAL A 97 9.26 15.91 2.39
C VAL A 97 8.23 17.03 2.42
N ILE A 98 7.54 17.15 3.54
CA ILE A 98 6.52 18.19 3.79
C ILE A 98 6.74 18.84 5.15
N ALA A 99 6.19 20.03 5.36
CA ALA A 99 6.17 20.67 6.67
C ALA A 99 4.95 20.23 7.50
N GLN A 100 5.11 20.25 8.82
CA GLN A 100 3.97 19.99 9.72
C GLN A 100 2.84 20.99 9.47
N GLY A 101 1.62 20.52 9.28
CA GLY A 101 0.45 21.35 9.00
C GLY A 101 0.31 21.83 7.56
N GLU A 102 1.25 21.49 6.69
CA GLU A 102 1.24 21.86 5.27
C GLU A 102 0.00 21.31 4.56
N THR A 103 -0.49 22.08 3.57
CA THR A 103 -1.48 21.61 2.60
C THR A 103 -0.79 21.39 1.25
N VAL A 104 -0.94 20.17 0.73
CA VAL A 104 -0.36 19.73 -0.53
C VAL A 104 -1.47 19.29 -1.47
N THR A 105 -1.35 19.65 -2.74
CA THR A 105 -2.08 19.02 -3.83
C THR A 105 -1.15 18.04 -4.51
N PHE A 106 -1.46 16.77 -4.43
CA PHE A 106 -0.80 15.73 -5.22
C PHE A 106 -1.45 15.69 -6.60
N GLU A 107 -0.64 15.69 -7.63
CA GLU A 107 -1.04 15.45 -9.01
C GLU A 107 -0.44 14.09 -9.41
N ILE A 108 -1.32 13.10 -9.56
CA ILE A 108 -0.93 11.73 -9.86
C ILE A 108 -1.18 11.47 -11.33
N THR A 109 -0.10 11.15 -12.07
CA THR A 109 -0.15 10.74 -13.47
C THR A 109 0.11 9.25 -13.58
N ASN A 110 -0.84 8.52 -14.14
CA ASN A 110 -0.59 7.13 -14.51
C ASN A 110 0.18 7.08 -15.84
N VAL A 111 1.48 6.82 -15.75
CA VAL A 111 2.37 6.72 -16.92
C VAL A 111 2.43 5.30 -17.48
N GLY A 112 1.70 4.37 -16.89
CA GLY A 112 1.55 2.98 -17.32
C GLY A 112 0.21 2.70 -18.00
N THR A 113 -0.19 1.43 -17.98
CA THR A 113 -1.44 0.92 -18.56
C THR A 113 -2.37 0.29 -17.53
N LEU A 114 -1.82 -0.20 -16.41
CA LEU A 114 -2.59 -0.75 -15.29
C LEU A 114 -3.38 0.36 -14.60
N GLU A 115 -4.55 0.02 -14.08
CA GLU A 115 -5.32 0.96 -13.29
C GLU A 115 -4.73 1.08 -11.88
N HIS A 116 -4.58 2.30 -11.40
CA HIS A 116 -4.06 2.61 -10.07
C HIS A 116 -5.06 3.38 -9.24
N GLU A 117 -4.78 3.45 -7.95
CA GLU A 117 -5.41 4.40 -7.03
C GLU A 117 -4.33 5.13 -6.21
N PHE A 118 -4.72 6.19 -5.54
CA PHE A 118 -3.83 6.94 -4.67
C PHE A 118 -4.57 7.31 -3.39
N MET A 119 -4.16 6.70 -2.31
CA MET A 119 -4.67 6.96 -0.97
C MET A 119 -3.60 7.68 -0.15
N VAL A 120 -3.95 8.72 0.62
CA VAL A 120 -3.01 9.50 1.44
C VAL A 120 -3.59 9.84 2.80
N GLY A 121 -2.75 9.73 3.85
CA GLY A 121 -3.16 10.04 5.20
C GLY A 121 -2.17 9.55 6.26
N PRO A 122 -2.63 9.41 7.54
CA PRO A 122 -1.84 8.74 8.57
C PRO A 122 -1.43 7.34 8.12
N ALA A 123 -0.15 6.99 8.26
CA ALA A 123 0.41 5.77 7.68
C ALA A 123 -0.35 4.50 8.09
N GLN A 124 -0.74 4.37 9.36
CA GLN A 124 -1.51 3.23 9.83
C GLN A 124 -2.86 3.09 9.11
N ALA A 125 -3.56 4.20 8.88
CA ALA A 125 -4.84 4.19 8.17
C ALA A 125 -4.64 3.92 6.67
N THR A 126 -3.61 4.52 6.08
CA THR A 126 -3.25 4.34 4.67
C THR A 126 -2.89 2.88 4.37
N PHE A 127 -2.08 2.24 5.22
CA PHE A 127 -1.69 0.83 5.03
C PHE A 127 -2.81 -0.17 5.35
N ALA A 128 -3.85 0.26 6.07
CA ALA A 128 -5.03 -0.55 6.38
C ALA A 128 -6.20 -0.31 5.43
N ASP A 129 -5.99 0.39 4.31
CA ASP A 129 -7.03 0.77 3.35
C ASP A 129 -8.19 1.56 4.02
N LYS A 130 -7.82 2.54 4.87
CA LYS A 130 -8.76 3.35 5.66
C LYS A 130 -8.36 4.82 5.75
N ALA A 131 -7.48 5.29 4.89
CA ALA A 131 -7.11 6.69 4.90
C ALA A 131 -8.32 7.60 4.53
N PRO A 132 -8.35 8.82 5.05
CA PRO A 132 -9.49 9.72 4.84
C PRO A 132 -9.58 10.29 3.43
N THR A 133 -8.56 10.11 2.62
CA THR A 133 -8.45 10.74 1.30
C THR A 133 -7.90 9.76 0.29
N GLU A 134 -8.68 9.56 -0.77
CA GLU A 134 -8.42 8.57 -1.82
C GLU A 134 -8.84 9.11 -3.19
N ILE A 135 -8.14 8.67 -4.23
CA ILE A 135 -8.54 8.74 -5.63
C ILE A 135 -8.47 7.33 -6.22
N ALA A 136 -9.63 6.77 -6.54
CA ALA A 136 -9.71 5.48 -7.21
C ALA A 136 -9.75 5.62 -8.74
N GLY A 137 -9.42 4.53 -9.44
CA GLY A 137 -9.63 4.38 -10.87
C GLY A 137 -8.81 5.34 -11.74
N ILE A 138 -7.52 5.48 -11.47
CA ILE A 138 -6.60 6.25 -12.32
C ILE A 138 -6.14 5.36 -13.46
N LYS A 139 -6.80 5.47 -14.62
CA LYS A 139 -6.50 4.66 -15.81
C LYS A 139 -5.23 5.13 -16.51
N GLY A 140 -4.62 4.26 -17.31
CA GLY A 140 -3.43 4.58 -18.08
C GLY A 140 -3.55 5.89 -18.86
N GLY A 141 -2.54 6.74 -18.76
CA GLY A 141 -2.48 8.07 -19.34
C GLY A 141 -3.33 9.15 -18.65
N GLN A 142 -4.06 8.82 -17.58
CA GLN A 142 -4.84 9.81 -16.84
C GLN A 142 -3.99 10.51 -15.78
N THR A 143 -4.31 11.78 -15.56
CA THR A 143 -3.84 12.58 -14.42
C THR A 143 -5.03 12.95 -13.55
N LYS A 144 -4.90 12.73 -12.25
CA LYS A 144 -5.89 13.13 -11.24
C LYS A 144 -5.22 13.88 -10.11
N THR A 145 -5.97 14.71 -9.40
CA THR A 145 -5.44 15.51 -8.29
C THR A 145 -6.21 15.28 -7.01
N VAL A 146 -5.50 15.34 -5.88
CA VAL A 146 -6.09 15.33 -4.55
C VAL A 146 -5.34 16.28 -3.64
N THR A 147 -6.07 16.97 -2.77
CA THR A 147 -5.47 17.90 -1.80
C THR A 147 -5.62 17.35 -0.40
N TYR A 148 -4.51 17.31 0.34
CA TYR A 148 -4.47 16.86 1.72
C TYR A 148 -3.75 17.86 2.62
N THR A 149 -4.27 18.06 3.84
CA THR A 149 -3.60 18.89 4.87
C THR A 149 -3.04 17.98 5.97
N PHE A 150 -1.73 18.00 6.15
CA PHE A 150 -0.99 17.12 7.06
C PHE A 150 -1.08 17.58 8.51
N LYS A 151 -2.21 17.31 9.15
CA LYS A 151 -2.48 17.63 10.55
C LYS A 151 -2.35 16.41 11.44
N GLY A 152 -1.87 16.63 12.67
CA GLY A 152 -1.71 15.56 13.66
C GLY A 152 -0.29 14.98 13.66
N PRO A 153 -0.07 13.92 14.44
CA PRO A 153 1.25 13.30 14.56
C PRO A 153 1.61 12.49 13.31
N ALA A 154 2.88 12.55 12.91
CA ALA A 154 3.47 11.61 11.94
C ALA A 154 3.48 10.18 12.55
N PRO A 155 3.65 9.12 11.73
CA PRO A 155 4.00 9.12 10.30
C PRO A 155 2.78 9.25 9.37
N PHE A 156 3.04 9.78 8.17
CA PHE A 156 2.11 9.80 7.05
C PHE A 156 2.66 8.99 5.87
N ALA A 157 1.75 8.51 5.02
CA ALA A 157 2.11 7.72 3.85
C ALA A 157 1.09 7.91 2.72
N PHE A 158 1.42 7.40 1.55
CA PHE A 158 0.48 7.16 0.46
C PHE A 158 0.63 5.72 -0.06
N ALA A 159 -0.43 5.16 -0.60
CA ALA A 159 -0.47 3.78 -1.07
C ALA A 159 -1.46 3.62 -2.22
N CYS A 160 -1.32 2.52 -2.97
CA CYS A 160 -2.28 2.03 -3.94
C CYS A 160 -2.85 0.70 -3.44
N HIS A 161 -4.17 0.59 -3.29
CA HIS A 161 -4.86 -0.64 -2.90
C HIS A 161 -5.65 -1.27 -4.07
N ALA A 162 -5.42 -0.83 -5.32
CA ALA A 162 -5.85 -1.62 -6.47
C ALA A 162 -5.36 -3.06 -6.29
N GLU A 163 -6.13 -4.04 -6.78
CA GLU A 163 -5.95 -5.45 -6.47
C GLU A 163 -4.48 -5.93 -6.58
N GLY A 164 -3.89 -6.32 -5.45
CA GLY A 164 -2.53 -6.83 -5.35
C GLY A 164 -1.40 -5.78 -5.37
N HIS A 165 -1.69 -4.50 -5.63
CA HIS A 165 -0.64 -3.49 -5.79
C HIS A 165 0.06 -3.17 -4.48
N PHE A 166 -0.69 -3.07 -3.38
CA PHE A 166 -0.12 -2.80 -2.07
C PHE A 166 0.80 -3.93 -1.59
N GLU A 167 0.39 -5.17 -1.79
CA GLU A 167 1.13 -6.38 -1.43
C GLU A 167 2.47 -6.48 -2.20
N HIS A 168 2.52 -5.90 -3.39
CA HIS A 168 3.74 -5.79 -4.20
C HIS A 168 4.57 -4.54 -3.85
N GLY A 169 4.19 -3.79 -2.83
CA GLY A 169 4.96 -2.66 -2.32
C GLY A 169 4.67 -1.32 -2.98
N MET A 170 3.51 -1.14 -3.65
CA MET A 170 3.12 0.16 -4.22
C MET A 170 2.69 1.13 -3.15
N LEU A 171 3.67 1.73 -2.49
CA LEU A 171 3.50 2.71 -1.42
C LEU A 171 4.60 3.77 -1.45
N GLY A 172 4.38 4.85 -0.70
CA GLY A 172 5.38 5.87 -0.49
C GLY A 172 5.29 6.49 0.90
N LEU A 173 6.40 7.06 1.34
CA LEU A 173 6.55 7.62 2.67
C LEU A 173 6.56 9.15 2.64
N ILE A 174 5.99 9.75 3.66
CA ILE A 174 5.98 11.19 3.84
C ILE A 174 6.81 11.54 5.07
N GLN A 175 7.89 12.25 4.83
CA GLN A 175 8.80 12.74 5.85
C GLN A 175 8.38 14.14 6.28
N ILE A 176 8.25 14.37 7.59
CA ILE A 176 7.99 15.71 8.11
C ILE A 176 9.32 16.43 8.29
N ALA A 177 9.45 17.58 7.64
CA ALA A 177 10.60 18.47 7.87
C ALA A 177 10.59 18.96 9.32
N GLY A 178 11.74 18.82 9.98
CA GLY A 178 11.97 19.27 11.36
C GLY A 178 12.19 20.79 11.46
#